data_c1644fa995f65a27613f2946d504c502
#
_entry.id   c1644fa995f65a27613f2946d504c502
#
_cell.length_a   1.000
_cell.length_b   1.000
_cell.length_c   1.000
_cell.angle_alpha   90.00
_cell.angle_beta   90.00
_cell.angle_gamma   90.00
#
_symmetry.space_group_name_H-M   'P 1'
#
loop_
_entity.id
_entity.type
_entity.pdbx_description
1 polymer ?
#
loop_
_entity_poly.entity_id
_entity_poly.type
_entity_poly.pdbx_seq_one_letter_code
_entity_poly.pdbx_strand_id
1 'polypeptide(L)'
;MIGSQEFWNRRARIYDQQVGPLYEAAYDKTVANTLRYLRPDFRVLDFACGTGITTARIAPHVASVRAIDISAEMAARARGKVDALGLTNVEVSHAQIWDPSLIEGSFDAVTAFNVLCYLPDRPQVLARIRALLKPGGLFLSATDCLGEKLTRVGLKKWWNSHTGAMPYVAFDSMRGLERAVADAGFQVVERENLFPAPPNLFLAGVKK
;
A
#
# COMPACT_ATOMS: atom_id res chain seq x y z
N MET A 1 -9.57 -9.93 19.73
CA MET A 1 -8.71 -9.69 18.54
C MET A 1 -8.37 -8.21 18.50
N ILE A 2 -7.09 -7.85 18.40
CA ILE A 2 -6.68 -6.43 18.31
C ILE A 2 -7.19 -5.83 17.00
N GLY A 3 -7.74 -4.60 17.07
CA GLY A 3 -8.17 -3.88 15.87
C GLY A 3 -6.97 -3.44 15.00
N SER A 4 -7.18 -3.33 13.67
CA SER A 4 -6.11 -2.96 12.73
C SER A 4 -5.49 -1.60 13.09
N GLN A 5 -6.30 -0.59 13.37
CA GLN A 5 -5.83 0.74 13.77
C GLN A 5 -4.95 0.71 15.02
N GLU A 6 -5.40 0.02 16.08
CA GLU A 6 -4.64 -0.07 17.33
C GLU A 6 -3.31 -0.80 17.14
N PHE A 7 -3.30 -1.89 16.36
CA PHE A 7 -2.09 -2.63 16.04
C PHE A 7 -1.05 -1.76 15.35
N TRP A 8 -1.45 -1.00 14.33
CA TRP A 8 -0.55 -0.14 13.59
C TRP A 8 -0.11 1.10 14.40
N ASN A 9 -0.99 1.65 15.25
CA ASN A 9 -0.60 2.71 16.20
C ASN A 9 0.55 2.26 17.09
N ARG A 10 0.47 1.06 17.67
CA ARG A 10 1.53 0.50 18.52
C ARG A 10 2.84 0.28 17.77
N ARG A 11 2.77 -0.10 16.50
CA ARG A 11 3.95 -0.40 15.67
C ARG A 11 4.62 0.83 15.07
N ALA A 12 3.92 1.94 14.94
CA ALA A 12 4.43 3.13 14.27
C ALA A 12 5.81 3.58 14.79
N ARG A 13 6.06 3.46 16.11
CA ARG A 13 7.31 3.90 16.74
C ARG A 13 8.57 3.17 16.26
N ILE A 14 8.41 1.91 15.91
CA ILE A 14 9.54 1.01 15.57
C ILE A 14 9.50 0.57 14.11
N TYR A 15 8.49 1.02 13.34
CA TYR A 15 8.25 0.53 11.98
C TYR A 15 9.45 0.76 11.07
N ASP A 16 9.96 2.00 11.01
CA ASP A 16 11.09 2.36 10.13
C ASP A 16 12.38 1.59 10.49
N GLN A 17 12.58 1.30 11.77
CA GLN A 17 13.72 0.49 12.24
C GLN A 17 13.57 -0.98 11.85
N GLN A 18 12.33 -1.48 11.70
CA GLN A 18 12.05 -2.86 11.29
C GLN A 18 12.18 -3.06 9.78
N VAL A 19 12.09 -1.99 8.99
CA VAL A 19 12.34 -1.97 7.54
C VAL A 19 13.85 -1.89 7.28
N GLY A 20 14.64 -2.67 8.01
CA GLY A 20 16.10 -2.66 7.91
C GLY A 20 16.60 -3.14 6.52
N PRO A 21 17.93 -3.28 6.37
CA PRO A 21 18.59 -3.56 5.07
C PRO A 21 17.99 -4.73 4.28
N LEU A 22 17.35 -5.68 4.98
CA LEU A 22 16.70 -6.83 4.34
C LEU A 22 15.52 -6.43 3.44
N TYR A 23 14.77 -5.40 3.82
CA TYR A 23 13.58 -4.95 3.06
C TYR A 23 13.86 -3.69 2.23
N GLU A 24 14.98 -3.01 2.44
CA GLU A 24 15.33 -1.79 1.73
C GLU A 24 15.34 -2.00 0.21
N ALA A 25 15.98 -3.08 -0.24
CA ALA A 25 16.01 -3.43 -1.67
C ALA A 25 14.61 -3.66 -2.27
N ALA A 26 13.67 -4.22 -1.49
CA ALA A 26 12.28 -4.39 -1.94
C ALA A 26 11.55 -3.05 -2.05
N TYR A 27 11.78 -2.13 -1.09
CA TYR A 27 11.26 -0.77 -1.16
C TYR A 27 11.85 0.02 -2.34
N ASP A 28 13.16 -0.13 -2.60
CA ASP A 28 13.83 0.49 -3.75
C ASP A 28 13.21 0.05 -5.06
N LYS A 29 13.01 -1.25 -5.22
CA LYS A 29 12.33 -1.80 -6.41
C LYS A 29 10.88 -1.35 -6.50
N THR A 30 10.15 -1.33 -5.37
CA THR A 30 8.77 -0.82 -5.34
C THR A 30 8.70 0.61 -5.88
N VAL A 31 9.56 1.49 -5.39
CA VAL A 31 9.62 2.89 -5.85
C VAL A 31 10.06 2.98 -7.30
N ALA A 32 11.14 2.29 -7.69
CA ALA A 32 11.64 2.31 -9.07
C ALA A 32 10.58 1.85 -10.08
N ASN A 33 9.87 0.76 -9.78
CA ASN A 33 8.79 0.26 -10.64
C ASN A 33 7.61 1.25 -10.68
N THR A 34 7.25 1.82 -9.53
CA THR A 34 6.17 2.81 -9.44
C THR A 34 6.47 4.04 -10.30
N LEU A 35 7.69 4.58 -10.23
CA LEU A 35 8.10 5.78 -10.97
C LEU A 35 8.07 5.60 -12.48
N ARG A 36 8.13 4.38 -13.02
CA ARG A 36 7.98 4.11 -14.46
C ARG A 36 6.58 4.41 -14.97
N TYR A 37 5.59 4.45 -14.09
CA TYR A 37 4.18 4.68 -14.40
C TYR A 37 3.70 6.08 -14.03
N LEU A 38 4.39 6.76 -13.12
CA LEU A 38 3.99 8.09 -12.66
C LEU A 38 4.47 9.19 -13.62
N ARG A 39 3.70 10.27 -13.68
CA ARG A 39 3.99 11.45 -14.49
C ARG A 39 3.94 12.71 -13.62
N PRO A 40 4.69 13.78 -14.00
CA PRO A 40 4.75 15.01 -13.20
C PRO A 40 3.41 15.73 -13.03
N ASP A 41 2.44 15.48 -13.90
CA ASP A 41 1.08 16.05 -13.85
C ASP A 41 0.08 15.23 -13.03
N PHE A 42 0.49 14.06 -12.49
CA PHE A 42 -0.43 13.15 -11.81
C PHE A 42 -0.78 13.59 -10.39
N ARG A 43 -2.05 13.38 -10.04
CA ARG A 43 -2.57 13.40 -8.67
C ARG A 43 -2.62 11.95 -8.15
N VAL A 44 -1.86 11.67 -7.12
CA VAL A 44 -1.72 10.33 -6.55
C VAL A 44 -2.43 10.22 -5.21
N LEU A 45 -3.18 9.14 -5.00
CA LEU A 45 -3.62 8.72 -3.67
C LEU A 45 -2.68 7.62 -3.18
N ASP A 46 -1.99 7.85 -2.06
CA ASP A 46 -1.20 6.82 -1.38
C ASP A 46 -2.04 6.23 -0.24
N PHE A 47 -2.66 5.08 -0.51
CA PHE A 47 -3.55 4.39 0.41
C PHE A 47 -2.78 3.50 1.38
N ALA A 48 -3.00 3.69 2.69
CA ALA A 48 -2.28 3.06 3.78
C ALA A 48 -0.77 3.41 3.71
N CYS A 49 -0.47 4.70 3.67
CA CYS A 49 0.86 5.26 3.45
C CYS A 49 1.87 4.91 4.58
N GLY A 50 1.40 4.39 5.71
CA GLY A 50 2.23 4.07 6.85
C GLY A 50 3.00 5.29 7.36
N THR A 51 4.29 5.12 7.59
CA THR A 51 5.19 6.22 8.02
C THR A 51 5.68 7.11 6.87
N GLY A 52 5.14 6.95 5.66
CA GLY A 52 5.46 7.78 4.50
C GLY A 52 6.78 7.47 3.81
N ILE A 53 7.36 6.26 3.98
CA ILE A 53 8.62 5.86 3.34
C ILE A 53 8.54 5.96 1.81
N THR A 54 7.50 5.40 1.23
CA THR A 54 7.26 5.43 -0.23
C THR A 54 6.70 6.78 -0.68
N THR A 55 5.77 7.35 0.08
CA THR A 55 5.19 8.68 -0.15
C THR A 55 6.26 9.73 -0.40
N ALA A 56 7.24 9.82 0.51
CA ALA A 56 8.31 10.81 0.42
C ALA A 56 9.21 10.65 -0.82
N ARG A 57 9.30 9.42 -1.34
CA ARG A 57 10.14 9.09 -2.51
C ARG A 57 9.41 9.30 -3.84
N ILE A 58 8.10 9.15 -3.88
CA ILE A 58 7.30 9.37 -5.10
C ILE A 58 6.85 10.82 -5.25
N ALA A 59 6.65 11.53 -4.14
CA ALA A 59 6.13 12.90 -4.15
C ALA A 59 6.90 13.87 -5.06
N PRO A 60 8.26 13.86 -5.12
CA PRO A 60 9.01 14.77 -6.00
C PRO A 60 8.73 14.57 -7.50
N HIS A 61 8.08 13.48 -7.90
CA HIS A 61 7.88 13.07 -9.30
C HIS A 61 6.45 13.27 -9.80
N VAL A 62 5.55 13.85 -8.99
CA VAL A 62 4.13 14.00 -9.30
C VAL A 62 3.61 15.39 -8.91
N ALA A 63 2.45 15.78 -9.44
CA ALA A 63 1.85 17.07 -9.11
C ALA A 63 1.42 17.16 -7.65
N SER A 64 0.78 16.11 -7.12
CA SER A 64 0.36 16.07 -5.71
C SER A 64 0.17 14.64 -5.21
N VAL A 65 0.34 14.45 -3.91
CA VAL A 65 0.05 13.20 -3.21
C VAL A 65 -0.95 13.47 -2.08
N ARG A 66 -2.06 12.76 -2.11
CA ARG A 66 -2.96 12.59 -0.97
C ARG A 66 -2.59 11.28 -0.29
N ALA A 67 -1.97 11.35 0.88
CA ALA A 67 -1.56 10.17 1.65
C ALA A 67 -2.50 9.94 2.81
N ILE A 68 -3.05 8.73 2.94
CA ILE A 68 -3.97 8.38 4.02
C ILE A 68 -3.54 7.11 4.73
N ASP A 69 -3.74 7.09 6.04
CA ASP A 69 -3.56 5.88 6.86
C ASP A 69 -4.63 5.80 7.96
N ILE A 70 -5.07 4.59 8.28
CA ILE A 70 -6.04 4.32 9.34
C ILE A 70 -5.44 4.53 10.73
N SER A 71 -4.11 4.48 10.86
CA SER A 71 -3.36 4.71 12.08
C SER A 71 -2.99 6.19 12.21
N ALA A 72 -3.49 6.85 13.25
CA ALA A 72 -3.14 8.25 13.55
C ALA A 72 -1.63 8.42 13.79
N GLU A 73 -1.00 7.44 14.45
CA GLU A 73 0.44 7.45 14.74
C GLU A 73 1.30 7.27 13.47
N MET A 74 0.85 6.42 12.53
CA MET A 74 1.50 6.29 11.22
C MET A 74 1.39 7.59 10.44
N ALA A 75 0.19 8.14 10.32
CA ALA A 75 -0.06 9.41 9.62
C ALA A 75 0.74 10.57 10.24
N ALA A 76 0.86 10.63 11.57
CA ALA A 76 1.68 11.64 12.24
C ALA A 76 3.15 11.53 11.86
N ARG A 77 3.70 10.31 11.78
CA ARG A 77 5.09 10.09 11.34
C ARG A 77 5.31 10.42 9.87
N ALA A 78 4.35 10.04 9.02
CA ALA A 78 4.39 10.42 7.61
C ALA A 78 4.41 11.94 7.44
N ARG A 79 3.56 12.66 8.19
CA ARG A 79 3.52 14.11 8.20
C ARG A 79 4.85 14.72 8.63
N GLY A 80 5.41 14.27 9.76
CA GLY A 80 6.72 14.74 10.22
C GLY A 80 7.84 14.49 9.21
N LYS A 81 7.80 13.38 8.46
CA LYS A 81 8.76 13.10 7.39
C LYS A 81 8.58 14.03 6.18
N VAL A 82 7.33 14.26 5.76
CA VAL A 82 6.97 15.21 4.69
C VAL A 82 7.45 16.62 5.03
N ASP A 83 7.18 17.07 6.26
CA ASP A 83 7.58 18.39 6.75
C ASP A 83 9.12 18.54 6.81
N ALA A 84 9.81 17.52 7.35
CA ALA A 84 11.27 17.51 7.45
C ALA A 84 11.98 17.54 6.08
N LEU A 85 11.34 17.02 5.03
CA LEU A 85 11.83 17.01 3.66
C LEU A 85 11.36 18.23 2.84
N GLY A 86 10.54 19.11 3.41
CA GLY A 86 9.99 20.27 2.72
C GLY A 86 9.07 19.95 1.53
N LEU A 87 8.37 18.82 1.57
CA LEU A 87 7.49 18.38 0.49
C LEU A 87 6.15 19.11 0.55
N THR A 88 6.00 20.16 -0.23
CA THR A 88 4.80 21.03 -0.23
C THR A 88 3.63 20.49 -1.02
N ASN A 89 3.84 19.45 -1.80
CA ASN A 89 2.82 18.80 -2.65
C ASN A 89 2.21 17.53 -2.03
N VAL A 90 2.42 17.29 -0.73
CA VAL A 90 1.89 16.13 -0.01
C VAL A 90 0.93 16.54 1.07
N GLU A 91 -0.27 16.00 1.04
CA GLU A 91 -1.25 16.12 2.11
C GLU A 91 -1.41 14.78 2.82
N VAL A 92 -1.07 14.70 4.12
CA VAL A 92 -1.19 13.48 4.92
C VAL A 92 -2.39 13.58 5.86
N SER A 93 -3.24 12.55 5.89
CA SER A 93 -4.41 12.49 6.76
C SER A 93 -4.55 11.15 7.47
N HIS A 94 -5.04 11.20 8.71
CA HIS A 94 -5.61 10.06 9.41
C HIS A 94 -7.00 9.82 8.83
N ALA A 95 -7.13 8.90 7.89
CA ALA A 95 -8.38 8.64 7.18
C ALA A 95 -8.46 7.19 6.67
N GLN A 96 -9.67 6.75 6.38
CA GLN A 96 -9.97 5.48 5.72
C GLN A 96 -10.24 5.71 4.22
N ILE A 97 -10.23 4.64 3.44
CA ILE A 97 -10.55 4.69 2.00
C ILE A 97 -11.98 5.18 1.70
N TRP A 98 -12.85 5.08 2.70
CA TRP A 98 -14.26 5.51 2.65
C TRP A 98 -14.49 6.98 3.02
N ASP A 99 -13.41 7.72 3.31
CA ASP A 99 -13.50 9.14 3.66
C ASP A 99 -14.21 9.91 2.54
N PRO A 100 -15.27 10.71 2.86
CA PRO A 100 -16.05 11.42 1.87
C PRO A 100 -15.27 12.54 1.15
N SER A 101 -14.13 12.98 1.69
CA SER A 101 -13.24 13.93 1.01
C SER A 101 -12.50 13.32 -0.19
N LEU A 102 -12.48 11.98 -0.30
CA LEU A 102 -11.92 11.27 -1.45
C LEU A 102 -12.95 11.20 -2.58
N ILE A 103 -12.80 12.09 -3.55
CA ILE A 103 -13.74 12.24 -4.66
C ILE A 103 -13.49 11.20 -5.74
N GLU A 104 -14.54 10.54 -6.22
CA GLU A 104 -14.47 9.57 -7.30
C GLU A 104 -13.96 10.20 -8.60
N GLY A 105 -13.19 9.45 -9.37
CA GLY A 105 -12.63 9.90 -10.64
C GLY A 105 -11.64 11.06 -10.51
N SER A 106 -11.05 11.31 -9.33
CA SER A 106 -10.17 12.47 -9.12
C SER A 106 -8.67 12.15 -9.14
N PHE A 107 -8.28 10.87 -9.09
CA PHE A 107 -6.87 10.46 -9.03
C PHE A 107 -6.41 9.84 -10.35
N ASP A 108 -5.19 10.18 -10.77
CA ASP A 108 -4.53 9.59 -11.92
C ASP A 108 -3.90 8.24 -11.57
N ALA A 109 -3.41 8.12 -10.32
CA ALA A 109 -2.90 6.86 -9.79
C ALA A 109 -3.30 6.68 -8.31
N VAL A 110 -3.45 5.42 -7.91
CA VAL A 110 -3.56 4.99 -6.50
C VAL A 110 -2.44 4.00 -6.22
N THR A 111 -1.67 4.26 -5.17
CA THR A 111 -0.66 3.33 -4.64
C THR A 111 -1.18 2.64 -3.39
N ALA A 112 -0.85 1.34 -3.23
CA ALA A 112 -1.22 0.54 -2.07
C ALA A 112 -0.11 -0.48 -1.75
N PHE A 113 0.83 -0.10 -0.87
CA PHE A 113 2.00 -0.91 -0.59
C PHE A 113 1.90 -1.63 0.75
N ASN A 114 2.11 -2.95 0.74
CA ASN A 114 2.10 -3.84 1.89
C ASN A 114 0.81 -3.77 2.73
N VAL A 115 -0.34 -3.49 2.10
CA VAL A 115 -1.64 -3.35 2.76
C VAL A 115 -2.66 -4.41 2.35
N LEU A 116 -2.68 -4.85 1.08
CA LEU A 116 -3.75 -5.71 0.56
C LEU A 116 -3.90 -7.05 1.32
N CYS A 117 -2.82 -7.58 1.88
CA CYS A 117 -2.86 -8.78 2.69
C CYS A 117 -3.51 -8.57 4.08
N TYR A 118 -3.74 -7.33 4.50
CA TYR A 118 -4.36 -7.01 5.81
C TYR A 118 -5.84 -6.60 5.69
N LEU A 119 -6.43 -6.67 4.50
CA LEU A 119 -7.79 -6.24 4.21
C LEU A 119 -8.74 -7.45 4.13
N PRO A 120 -9.61 -7.67 5.13
CA PRO A 120 -10.63 -8.72 5.07
C PRO A 120 -11.72 -8.40 4.03
N ASP A 121 -11.97 -7.13 3.77
CA ASP A 121 -12.93 -6.57 2.81
C ASP A 121 -12.26 -6.12 1.50
N ARG A 122 -11.14 -6.76 1.14
CA ARG A 122 -10.32 -6.39 -0.02
C ARG A 122 -11.10 -6.19 -1.33
N PRO A 123 -12.10 -7.02 -1.70
CA PRO A 123 -12.88 -6.78 -2.92
C PRO A 123 -13.58 -5.43 -2.92
N GLN A 124 -14.17 -5.02 -1.80
CA GLN A 124 -14.84 -3.73 -1.64
C GLN A 124 -13.84 -2.58 -1.72
N VAL A 125 -12.68 -2.72 -1.05
CA VAL A 125 -11.59 -1.72 -1.10
C VAL A 125 -11.05 -1.56 -2.52
N LEU A 126 -10.82 -2.64 -3.25
CA LEU A 126 -10.37 -2.59 -4.66
C LEU A 126 -11.42 -1.92 -5.56
N ALA A 127 -12.71 -2.21 -5.36
CA ALA A 127 -13.79 -1.53 -6.07
C ALA A 127 -13.82 -0.02 -5.76
N ARG A 128 -13.60 0.37 -4.50
CA ARG A 128 -13.50 1.78 -4.10
C ARG A 128 -12.27 2.46 -4.72
N ILE A 129 -11.10 1.82 -4.71
CA ILE A 129 -9.90 2.32 -5.39
C ILE A 129 -10.20 2.55 -6.87
N ARG A 130 -10.87 1.59 -7.52
CA ARG A 130 -11.27 1.75 -8.92
C ARG A 130 -12.22 2.94 -9.13
N ALA A 131 -13.17 3.17 -8.23
CA ALA A 131 -14.08 4.32 -8.30
C ALA A 131 -13.32 5.65 -8.16
N LEU A 132 -12.32 5.73 -7.28
CA LEU A 132 -11.50 6.94 -7.05
C LEU A 132 -10.62 7.30 -8.25
N LEU A 133 -10.23 6.32 -9.05
CA LEU A 133 -9.39 6.53 -10.23
C LEU A 133 -10.18 7.14 -11.41
N LYS A 134 -9.54 8.03 -12.14
CA LYS A 134 -9.98 8.48 -13.47
C LYS A 134 -10.10 7.30 -14.45
N PRO A 135 -10.86 7.41 -15.55
CA PRO A 135 -10.77 6.44 -16.65
C PRO A 135 -9.33 6.30 -17.14
N GLY A 136 -8.84 5.07 -17.31
CA GLY A 136 -7.44 4.80 -17.66
C GLY A 136 -6.43 5.04 -16.52
N GLY A 137 -6.88 5.40 -15.32
CA GLY A 137 -6.03 5.62 -14.16
C GLY A 137 -5.34 4.33 -13.67
N LEU A 138 -4.25 4.49 -12.93
CA LEU A 138 -3.33 3.42 -12.55
C LEU A 138 -3.53 2.97 -11.11
N PHE A 139 -3.55 1.66 -10.90
CA PHE A 139 -3.44 1.05 -9.58
C PHE A 139 -2.09 0.35 -9.45
N LEU A 140 -1.25 0.81 -8.50
CA LEU A 140 0.10 0.30 -8.28
C LEU A 140 0.18 -0.29 -6.88
N SER A 141 0.50 -1.57 -6.77
CA SER A 141 0.58 -2.24 -5.47
C SER A 141 1.80 -3.13 -5.35
N ALA A 142 2.29 -3.31 -4.13
CA ALA A 142 3.28 -4.32 -3.77
C ALA A 142 2.80 -4.99 -2.48
N THR A 143 2.70 -6.32 -2.45
CA THR A 143 2.06 -7.02 -1.33
C THR A 143 2.69 -8.38 -1.10
N ASP A 144 2.92 -8.72 0.18
CA ASP A 144 3.38 -10.04 0.60
C ASP A 144 2.36 -11.14 0.22
N CYS A 145 2.81 -12.13 -0.55
CA CYS A 145 2.03 -13.31 -0.92
C CYS A 145 2.40 -14.49 -0.01
N LEU A 146 1.86 -14.48 1.21
CA LEU A 146 2.23 -15.41 2.28
C LEU A 146 1.84 -16.87 2.00
N GLY A 147 0.87 -17.10 1.12
CA GLY A 147 0.40 -18.43 0.71
C GLY A 147 1.21 -19.05 -0.43
N GLU A 148 2.13 -18.32 -1.06
CA GLU A 148 2.96 -18.84 -2.16
C GLU A 148 4.02 -19.82 -1.68
N LYS A 149 4.64 -19.55 -0.53
CA LYS A 149 5.67 -20.39 0.08
C LYS A 149 5.50 -20.45 1.58
N LEU A 150 5.72 -21.63 2.16
CA LEU A 150 5.79 -21.78 3.60
C LEU A 150 7.08 -21.13 4.12
N THR A 151 6.94 -20.03 4.86
CA THR A 151 8.05 -19.27 5.43
C THR A 151 7.88 -19.10 6.94
N ARG A 152 8.99 -18.94 7.69
CA ARG A 152 8.92 -18.63 9.13
C ARG A 152 8.13 -17.34 9.41
N VAL A 153 8.25 -16.36 8.54
CA VAL A 153 7.52 -15.09 8.64
C VAL A 153 6.03 -15.32 8.41
N GLY A 154 5.65 -16.07 7.37
CA GLY A 154 4.26 -16.43 7.09
C GLY A 154 3.63 -17.20 8.24
N LEU A 155 4.33 -18.24 8.75
CA LEU A 155 3.84 -19.04 9.88
C LEU A 155 3.65 -18.20 11.15
N LYS A 156 4.58 -17.29 11.45
CA LYS A 156 4.47 -16.36 12.58
C LYS A 156 3.28 -15.40 12.41
N LYS A 157 3.08 -14.84 11.21
CA LYS A 157 1.92 -13.97 10.91
C LYS A 157 0.62 -14.75 11.04
N TRP A 158 0.57 -15.99 10.52
CA TRP A 158 -0.58 -16.88 10.63
C TRP A 158 -0.96 -17.11 12.10
N TRP A 159 0.00 -17.55 12.92
CA TRP A 159 -0.21 -17.80 14.34
C TRP A 159 -0.71 -16.54 15.07
N ASN A 160 -0.03 -15.41 14.88
CA ASN A 160 -0.40 -14.17 15.54
C ASN A 160 -1.79 -13.67 15.12
N SER A 161 -2.19 -13.85 13.87
CA SER A 161 -3.53 -13.48 13.40
C SER A 161 -4.61 -14.38 14.02
N HIS A 162 -4.36 -15.69 14.13
CA HIS A 162 -5.31 -16.63 14.75
C HIS A 162 -5.41 -16.48 16.27
N THR A 163 -4.32 -16.11 16.95
CA THR A 163 -4.31 -15.86 18.40
C THR A 163 -4.81 -14.45 18.77
N GLY A 164 -5.12 -13.60 17.80
CA GLY A 164 -5.57 -12.22 18.03
C GLY A 164 -4.45 -11.24 18.40
N ALA A 165 -3.18 -11.67 18.35
CA ALA A 165 -2.03 -10.80 18.60
C ALA A 165 -1.74 -9.82 17.44
N MET A 166 -2.32 -10.06 16.26
CA MET A 166 -2.32 -9.13 15.12
C MET A 166 -3.67 -9.19 14.40
N PRO A 167 -4.02 -8.18 13.58
CA PRO A 167 -5.24 -8.19 12.79
C PRO A 167 -5.22 -9.28 11.71
N TYR A 168 -6.32 -9.34 10.96
CA TYR A 168 -6.47 -10.23 9.81
C TYR A 168 -5.26 -10.20 8.89
N VAL A 169 -4.86 -11.38 8.40
CA VAL A 169 -3.81 -11.54 7.38
C VAL A 169 -4.29 -12.58 6.36
N ALA A 170 -4.31 -12.19 5.09
CA ALA A 170 -4.57 -13.10 3.98
C ALA A 170 -3.32 -13.92 3.61
N PHE A 171 -3.55 -15.15 3.19
CA PHE A 171 -2.51 -16.08 2.71
C PHE A 171 -2.72 -16.36 1.22
N ASP A 172 -2.55 -15.30 0.43
CA ASP A 172 -2.66 -15.40 -1.02
C ASP A 172 -1.41 -15.98 -1.66
N SER A 173 -1.59 -16.72 -2.77
CA SER A 173 -0.54 -16.91 -3.76
C SER A 173 -0.41 -15.66 -4.65
N MET A 174 0.70 -15.52 -5.36
CA MET A 174 0.88 -14.43 -6.33
C MET A 174 -0.22 -14.42 -7.40
N ARG A 175 -0.60 -15.60 -7.90
CA ARG A 175 -1.72 -15.75 -8.85
C ARG A 175 -3.08 -15.37 -8.24
N GLY A 176 -3.29 -15.71 -6.97
CA GLY A 176 -4.52 -15.37 -6.25
C GLY A 176 -4.68 -13.86 -6.10
N LEU A 177 -3.60 -13.16 -5.73
CA LEU A 177 -3.61 -11.70 -5.60
C LEU A 177 -3.80 -11.02 -6.96
N GLU A 178 -3.08 -11.45 -8.01
CA GLU A 178 -3.24 -10.95 -9.37
C GLU A 178 -4.70 -11.10 -9.86
N ARG A 179 -5.31 -12.29 -9.64
CA ARG A 179 -6.71 -12.53 -9.99
C ARG A 179 -7.65 -11.58 -9.23
N ALA A 180 -7.45 -11.39 -7.93
CA ALA A 180 -8.28 -10.48 -7.14
C ALA A 180 -8.25 -9.04 -7.67
N VAL A 181 -7.10 -8.56 -8.15
CA VAL A 181 -6.96 -7.25 -8.79
C VAL A 181 -7.65 -7.23 -10.16
N ALA A 182 -7.50 -8.28 -10.96
CA ALA A 182 -8.17 -8.40 -12.26
C ALA A 182 -9.70 -8.47 -12.13
N ASP A 183 -10.21 -9.25 -11.17
CA ASP A 183 -11.65 -9.40 -10.91
C ASP A 183 -12.29 -8.09 -10.41
N ALA A 184 -11.50 -7.20 -9.80
CA ALA A 184 -11.94 -5.85 -9.44
C ALA A 184 -12.03 -4.88 -10.64
N GLY A 185 -11.74 -5.35 -11.87
CA GLY A 185 -11.88 -4.59 -13.12
C GLY A 185 -10.63 -3.82 -13.53
N PHE A 186 -9.45 -4.24 -13.06
CA PHE A 186 -8.17 -3.73 -13.53
C PHE A 186 -7.59 -4.64 -14.61
N GLN A 187 -7.02 -4.04 -15.65
CA GLN A 187 -6.15 -4.76 -16.57
C GLN A 187 -4.74 -4.78 -15.99
N VAL A 188 -4.29 -5.91 -15.51
CA VAL A 188 -2.90 -6.07 -15.03
C VAL A 188 -1.96 -6.01 -16.23
N VAL A 189 -1.05 -5.03 -16.24
CA VAL A 189 -0.09 -4.76 -17.32
C VAL A 189 1.33 -5.13 -16.93
N GLU A 190 1.62 -5.22 -15.63
CA GLU A 190 2.91 -5.67 -15.12
C GLU A 190 2.75 -6.45 -13.83
N ARG A 191 3.62 -7.45 -13.65
CA ARG A 191 3.81 -8.19 -12.41
C ARG A 191 5.30 -8.50 -12.21
N GLU A 192 5.80 -8.27 -10.99
CA GLU A 192 7.16 -8.62 -10.61
C GLU A 192 7.21 -9.10 -9.16
N ASN A 193 7.98 -10.16 -8.90
CA ASN A 193 8.29 -10.58 -7.54
C ASN A 193 9.49 -9.80 -7.00
N LEU A 194 9.25 -8.87 -6.10
CA LEU A 194 10.29 -7.98 -5.55
C LEU A 194 11.15 -8.62 -4.46
N PHE A 195 10.64 -9.67 -3.83
CA PHE A 195 11.33 -10.33 -2.71
C PHE A 195 11.08 -11.84 -2.72
N PRO A 196 12.09 -12.68 -2.47
CA PRO A 196 11.98 -14.12 -2.69
C PRO A 196 11.22 -14.89 -1.61
N ALA A 197 11.24 -14.42 -0.34
CA ALA A 197 10.65 -15.16 0.77
C ALA A 197 10.35 -14.31 2.02
N PRO A 198 9.08 -13.99 2.35
CA PRO A 198 7.91 -14.30 1.52
C PRO A 198 7.94 -13.53 0.20
N PRO A 199 7.41 -14.09 -0.89
CA PRO A 199 7.28 -13.34 -2.13
C PRO A 199 6.48 -12.06 -1.91
N ASN A 200 6.98 -10.94 -2.47
CA ASN A 200 6.29 -9.66 -2.46
C ASN A 200 5.98 -9.28 -3.91
N LEU A 201 4.70 -9.34 -4.28
CA LEU A 201 4.24 -9.16 -5.64
C LEU A 201 3.93 -7.69 -5.91
N PHE A 202 4.69 -7.09 -6.82
CA PHE A 202 4.33 -5.83 -7.46
C PHE A 202 3.34 -6.08 -8.59
N LEU A 203 2.29 -5.26 -8.65
CA LEU A 203 1.31 -5.23 -9.73
C LEU A 203 1.07 -3.80 -10.18
N ALA A 204 1.06 -3.60 -11.50
CA ALA A 204 0.52 -2.42 -12.14
C ALA A 204 -0.77 -2.80 -12.89
N GLY A 205 -1.86 -2.15 -12.53
CA GLY A 205 -3.18 -2.34 -13.15
C GLY A 205 -3.72 -1.02 -13.72
N VAL A 206 -4.36 -1.10 -14.87
CA VAL A 206 -5.05 0.03 -15.51
C VAL A 206 -6.55 -0.13 -15.31
N LYS A 207 -7.25 0.91 -14.87
CA LYS A 207 -8.71 0.96 -14.82
C LYS A 207 -9.27 0.94 -16.24
N LYS A 208 -10.04 -0.12 -16.52
CA LYS A 208 -10.85 -0.19 -17.75
C LYS A 208 -12.10 0.65 -17.64
#